data_ac4587cc73f669ee0b0c27965401ab19
#
_entry.id   ac4587cc73f669ee0b0c27965401ab19
#
_cell.length_a   1.000
_cell.length_b   1.000
_cell.length_c   1.000
_cell.angle_alpha   90.00
_cell.angle_beta   90.00
_cell.angle_gamma   90.00
#
_symmetry.space_group_name_H-M   'P 1'
#
loop_
_entity.id
_entity.type
_entity.pdbx_description
1 polymer ?
#
loop_
_entity_poly.entity_id
_entity_poly.type
_entity_poly.pdbx_seq_one_letter_code
_entity_poly.pdbx_strand_id
1 'polypeptide(L)'
;VQGLPRRITQAMLYEAIAISCISPVIAAIFKHDLVYSGALSATMSAIAMLWNLIFNALFERWEASRRQPARTLGRRILHATGFEGGLIFILVPVVSWWLDISWLDAFVVDIGLFAFFFCYAFVFQWAFDRVFDVPAATKGS
;
A
#
# COMPACT_ATOMS: atom_id res chain seq x y z
N VAL A 1 -2.85 23.16 -5.86
CA VAL A 1 -1.64 22.37 -5.84
C VAL A 1 -1.74 21.28 -6.89
N GLN A 2 -0.79 21.25 -7.80
CA GLN A 2 -0.78 20.28 -8.90
C GLN A 2 0.64 19.76 -9.11
N GLY A 3 0.76 18.66 -9.88
CA GLY A 3 2.04 18.09 -10.21
C GLY A 3 2.74 17.48 -9.02
N LEU A 4 4.06 17.66 -8.95
CA LEU A 4 4.89 17.03 -7.92
C LEU A 4 4.54 17.48 -6.51
N PRO A 5 4.32 18.78 -6.22
CA PRO A 5 3.91 19.18 -4.87
C PRO A 5 2.61 18.51 -4.42
N ARG A 6 1.64 18.38 -5.32
CA ARG A 6 0.39 17.67 -5.00
C ARG A 6 0.65 16.21 -4.67
N ARG A 7 1.51 15.55 -5.44
CA ARG A 7 1.83 14.13 -5.22
C ARG A 7 2.53 13.91 -3.89
N ILE A 8 3.46 14.80 -3.55
CA ILE A 8 4.18 14.70 -2.27
C ILE A 8 3.22 14.91 -1.12
N THR A 9 2.36 15.93 -1.19
CA THR A 9 1.37 16.22 -0.15
C THR A 9 0.43 15.04 0.01
N GLN A 10 -0.06 14.48 -1.09
CA GLN A 10 -0.96 13.35 -1.08
C GLN A 10 -0.29 12.14 -0.41
N ALA A 11 0.94 11.82 -0.80
CA ALA A 11 1.66 10.69 -0.25
C ALA A 11 1.92 10.85 1.25
N MET A 12 2.34 12.03 1.68
CA MET A 12 2.61 12.29 3.08
C MET A 12 1.36 12.20 3.93
N LEU A 13 0.25 12.78 3.47
CA LEU A 13 -1.03 12.69 4.18
C LEU A 13 -1.54 11.26 4.22
N TYR A 14 -1.44 10.55 3.11
CA TYR A 14 -1.87 9.16 3.02
C TYR A 14 -1.15 8.31 4.07
N GLU A 15 0.18 8.41 4.11
CA GLU A 15 0.98 7.62 5.05
C GLU A 15 0.74 8.05 6.50
N ALA A 16 0.70 9.35 6.77
CA ALA A 16 0.52 9.84 8.13
C ALA A 16 -0.82 9.41 8.72
N ILE A 17 -1.89 9.54 7.94
CA ILE A 17 -3.23 9.15 8.38
C ILE A 17 -3.32 7.64 8.52
N ALA A 18 -2.77 6.87 7.57
CA ALA A 18 -2.79 5.42 7.62
C ALA A 18 -2.06 4.90 8.84
N ILE A 19 -0.87 5.40 9.11
CA ILE A 19 -0.08 5.01 10.30
C ILE A 19 -0.84 5.37 11.57
N SER A 20 -1.46 6.54 11.60
CA SER A 20 -2.23 6.99 12.75
C SER A 20 -3.47 6.13 13.01
N CYS A 21 -4.05 5.53 11.96
CA CYS A 21 -5.19 4.62 12.11
C CYS A 21 -4.76 3.21 12.50
N ILE A 22 -3.69 2.70 11.89
CA ILE A 22 -3.27 1.31 12.06
C ILE A 22 -2.55 1.10 13.39
N SER A 23 -1.68 2.04 13.77
CA SER A 23 -0.83 1.86 14.95
C SER A 23 -1.62 1.63 16.23
N PRO A 24 -2.68 2.41 16.54
CA PRO A 24 -3.46 2.15 17.75
C PRO A 24 -4.16 0.79 17.72
N VAL A 25 -4.61 0.34 16.53
CA VAL A 25 -5.28 -0.95 16.40
C VAL A 25 -4.31 -2.08 16.69
N ILE A 26 -3.11 -2.03 16.12
CA ILE A 26 -2.08 -3.03 16.39
C ILE A 26 -1.68 -3.01 17.86
N ALA A 27 -1.49 -1.83 18.43
CA ALA A 27 -1.12 -1.68 19.83
C ALA A 27 -2.18 -2.31 20.75
N ALA A 28 -3.46 -2.08 20.45
CA ALA A 28 -4.55 -2.61 21.26
C ALA A 28 -4.68 -4.13 21.12
N ILE A 29 -4.62 -4.64 19.88
CA ILE A 29 -4.83 -6.07 19.62
C ILE A 29 -3.68 -6.91 20.14
N PHE A 30 -2.43 -6.48 19.91
CA PHE A 30 -1.25 -7.26 20.26
C PHE A 30 -0.57 -6.79 21.54
N LYS A 31 -1.17 -5.82 22.22
CA LYS A 31 -0.70 -5.33 23.55
C LYS A 31 0.73 -4.81 23.52
N HIS A 32 1.11 -4.16 22.43
CA HIS A 32 2.37 -3.44 22.32
C HIS A 32 2.13 -1.95 22.50
N ASP A 33 3.19 -1.20 22.81
CA ASP A 33 3.05 0.24 22.93
C ASP A 33 2.84 0.88 21.54
N LEU A 34 2.39 2.13 21.57
CA LEU A 34 2.04 2.83 20.34
C LEU A 34 3.26 3.11 19.47
N VAL A 35 4.42 3.41 20.08
CA VAL A 35 5.65 3.67 19.33
C VAL A 35 6.13 2.42 18.62
N TYR A 36 6.10 1.28 19.30
CA TYR A 36 6.50 -0.01 18.74
C TYR A 36 5.61 -0.38 17.54
N SER A 37 4.31 -0.23 17.72
CA SER A 37 3.32 -0.52 16.66
C SER A 37 3.41 0.47 15.52
N GLY A 38 3.70 1.74 15.82
CA GLY A 38 3.91 2.75 14.79
C GLY A 38 5.16 2.47 13.97
N ALA A 39 6.23 2.02 14.61
CA ALA A 39 7.45 1.64 13.91
C ALA A 39 7.20 0.46 12.96
N LEU A 40 6.41 -0.52 13.38
CA LEU A 40 6.03 -1.62 12.49
C LEU A 40 5.22 -1.12 11.31
N SER A 41 4.23 -0.27 11.55
CA SER A 41 3.40 0.29 10.47
C SER A 41 4.23 1.06 9.46
N ALA A 42 5.16 1.88 9.94
CA ALA A 42 6.05 2.64 9.06
C ALA A 42 6.99 1.72 8.27
N THR A 43 7.49 0.66 8.91
CA THR A 43 8.36 -0.32 8.25
C THR A 43 7.60 -1.06 7.15
N MET A 44 6.37 -1.49 7.43
CA MET A 44 5.55 -2.16 6.43
C MET A 44 5.26 -1.24 5.25
N SER A 45 4.96 0.03 5.51
CA SER A 45 4.75 1.00 4.43
C SER A 45 6.00 1.18 3.57
N ALA A 46 7.16 1.28 4.19
CA ALA A 46 8.42 1.42 3.45
C ALA A 46 8.68 0.18 2.58
N ILE A 47 8.46 -1.01 3.13
CA ILE A 47 8.63 -2.26 2.39
C ILE A 47 7.65 -2.32 1.22
N ALA A 48 6.38 -1.98 1.46
CA ALA A 48 5.36 -1.98 0.41
C ALA A 48 5.72 -1.00 -0.70
N MET A 49 6.23 0.17 -0.35
CA MET A 49 6.64 1.17 -1.33
C MET A 49 7.81 0.68 -2.18
N LEU A 50 8.84 0.10 -1.55
CA LEU A 50 9.97 -0.46 -2.26
C LEU A 50 9.55 -1.61 -3.17
N TRP A 51 8.70 -2.50 -2.66
CA TRP A 51 8.19 -3.62 -3.47
C TRP A 51 7.39 -3.11 -4.65
N ASN A 52 6.56 -2.08 -4.43
CA ASN A 52 5.80 -1.47 -5.49
C ASN A 52 6.72 -0.96 -6.61
N LEU A 53 7.78 -0.24 -6.26
CA LEU A 53 8.73 0.28 -7.24
C LEU A 53 9.44 -0.84 -7.99
N ILE A 54 9.95 -1.83 -7.26
CA ILE A 54 10.71 -2.92 -7.86
C ILE A 54 9.82 -3.78 -8.73
N PHE A 55 8.65 -4.18 -8.21
CA PHE A 55 7.75 -5.07 -8.93
C PHE A 55 7.22 -4.42 -10.20
N ASN A 56 6.82 -3.16 -10.11
CA ASN A 56 6.31 -2.45 -11.29
C ASN A 56 7.40 -2.29 -12.35
N ALA A 57 8.63 -1.97 -11.94
CA ALA A 57 9.73 -1.85 -12.89
C ALA A 57 9.99 -3.17 -13.61
N LEU A 58 10.02 -4.28 -12.85
CA LEU A 58 10.25 -5.60 -13.43
C LEU A 58 9.10 -6.03 -14.33
N PHE A 59 7.87 -5.78 -13.89
CA PHE A 59 6.68 -6.17 -14.66
C PHE A 59 6.59 -5.38 -15.96
N GLU A 60 6.88 -4.09 -15.91
CA GLU A 60 6.86 -3.24 -17.10
C GLU A 60 7.93 -3.66 -18.11
N ARG A 61 9.11 -4.05 -17.63
CA ARG A 61 10.15 -4.58 -18.50
C ARG A 61 9.72 -5.88 -19.16
N TRP A 62 9.03 -6.75 -18.41
CA TRP A 62 8.49 -7.98 -18.97
C TRP A 62 7.41 -7.70 -20.01
N GLU A 63 6.51 -6.75 -19.73
CA GLU A 63 5.46 -6.38 -20.68
C GLU A 63 6.05 -5.81 -21.98
N ALA A 64 7.10 -4.98 -21.86
CA ALA A 64 7.74 -4.37 -23.01
C ALA A 64 8.40 -5.41 -23.92
N SER A 65 8.78 -6.58 -23.38
CA SER A 65 9.38 -7.66 -24.16
C SER A 65 8.34 -8.49 -24.91
N ARG A 66 7.04 -8.23 -24.71
CA ARG A 66 5.97 -8.99 -25.35
C ARG A 66 5.56 -8.34 -26.67
N ARG A 67 4.99 -9.16 -27.56
CA ARG A 67 4.51 -8.67 -28.86
C ARG A 67 3.40 -7.63 -28.71
N GLN A 68 2.56 -7.83 -27.72
CA GLN A 68 1.48 -6.89 -27.41
C GLN A 68 1.77 -6.27 -26.06
N PRO A 69 2.37 -5.08 -26.03
CA PRO A 69 2.71 -4.43 -24.76
C PRO A 69 1.50 -3.89 -24.00
N ALA A 70 0.33 -3.79 -24.67
CA ALA A 70 -0.87 -3.30 -23.99
C ALA A 70 -1.32 -4.25 -22.88
N ARG A 71 -1.74 -3.67 -21.76
CA ARG A 71 -2.13 -4.46 -20.60
C ARG A 71 -3.54 -5.02 -20.79
N THR A 72 -3.62 -6.33 -20.96
CA THR A 72 -4.89 -7.05 -21.06
C THR A 72 -5.45 -7.33 -19.67
N LEU A 73 -6.71 -7.81 -19.63
CA LEU A 73 -7.29 -8.23 -18.33
C LEU A 73 -6.45 -9.32 -17.67
N GLY A 74 -5.98 -10.30 -18.46
CA GLY A 74 -5.12 -11.34 -17.92
C GLY A 74 -3.84 -10.81 -17.31
N ARG A 75 -3.23 -9.81 -17.96
CA ARG A 75 -2.01 -9.18 -17.42
C ARG A 75 -2.30 -8.38 -16.16
N ARG A 76 -3.46 -7.74 -16.07
CA ARG A 76 -3.85 -7.00 -14.87
C ARG A 76 -4.04 -7.93 -13.69
N ILE A 77 -4.65 -9.09 -13.92
CA ILE A 77 -4.83 -10.11 -12.90
C ILE A 77 -3.46 -10.65 -12.47
N LEU A 78 -2.59 -10.95 -13.44
CA LEU A 78 -1.25 -11.41 -13.15
C LEU A 78 -0.46 -10.39 -12.33
N HIS A 79 -0.54 -9.12 -12.70
CA HIS A 79 0.12 -8.04 -11.98
C HIS A 79 -0.38 -7.96 -10.54
N ALA A 80 -1.70 -7.96 -10.34
CA ALA A 80 -2.29 -7.85 -9.01
C ALA A 80 -1.92 -9.07 -8.14
N THR A 81 -2.01 -10.27 -8.71
CA THR A 81 -1.68 -11.49 -7.99
C THR A 81 -0.20 -11.54 -7.62
N GLY A 82 0.66 -11.19 -8.56
CA GLY A 82 2.10 -11.18 -8.30
C GLY A 82 2.50 -10.12 -7.28
N PHE A 83 1.90 -8.95 -7.38
CA PHE A 83 2.17 -7.87 -6.44
C PHE A 83 1.73 -8.23 -5.02
N GLU A 84 0.48 -8.67 -4.87
CA GLU A 84 -0.06 -9.01 -3.54
C GLU A 84 0.60 -10.27 -2.98
N GLY A 85 0.78 -11.29 -3.81
CA GLY A 85 1.43 -12.52 -3.37
C GLY A 85 2.86 -12.30 -2.92
N GLY A 86 3.61 -11.52 -3.68
CA GLY A 86 4.98 -11.17 -3.31
C GLY A 86 5.05 -10.33 -2.04
N LEU A 87 4.13 -9.37 -1.91
CA LEU A 87 4.07 -8.52 -0.73
C LEU A 87 3.74 -9.33 0.53
N ILE A 88 2.77 -10.24 0.44
CA ILE A 88 2.43 -11.13 1.55
C ILE A 88 3.64 -11.99 1.92
N PHE A 89 4.31 -12.55 0.92
CA PHE A 89 5.49 -13.38 1.13
C PHE A 89 6.59 -12.64 1.89
N ILE A 90 6.73 -11.34 1.65
CA ILE A 90 7.72 -10.50 2.32
C ILE A 90 7.24 -10.09 3.71
N LEU A 91 5.98 -9.67 3.83
CA LEU A 91 5.47 -9.07 5.08
C LEU A 91 5.13 -10.09 6.16
N VAL A 92 4.72 -11.30 5.80
CA VAL A 92 4.37 -12.31 6.81
C VAL A 92 5.55 -12.58 7.77
N PRO A 93 6.78 -12.83 7.27
CA PRO A 93 7.91 -13.00 8.17
C PRO A 93 8.20 -11.77 9.03
N VAL A 94 8.08 -10.58 8.45
CA VAL A 94 8.36 -9.32 9.16
C VAL A 94 7.36 -9.14 10.31
N VAL A 95 6.08 -9.28 10.02
CA VAL A 95 5.03 -9.10 11.03
C VAL A 95 5.12 -10.19 12.10
N SER A 96 5.35 -11.44 11.69
CA SER A 96 5.51 -12.55 12.61
C SER A 96 6.64 -12.30 13.60
N TRP A 97 7.79 -11.87 13.10
CA TRP A 97 8.95 -11.58 13.94
C TRP A 97 8.71 -10.36 14.84
N TRP A 98 8.15 -9.30 14.26
CA TRP A 98 7.98 -8.02 14.98
C TRP A 98 7.00 -8.16 16.13
N LEU A 99 5.87 -8.81 15.88
CA LEU A 99 4.81 -8.96 16.88
C LEU A 99 4.92 -10.24 17.68
N ASP A 100 5.88 -11.09 17.35
CA ASP A 100 6.06 -12.40 18.00
C ASP A 100 4.77 -13.23 17.92
N ILE A 101 4.25 -13.38 16.74
CA ILE A 101 3.03 -14.15 16.47
C ILE A 101 3.33 -15.22 15.42
N SER A 102 2.41 -16.19 15.30
CA SER A 102 2.57 -17.26 14.32
C SER A 102 2.51 -16.71 12.89
N TRP A 103 3.02 -17.49 11.94
CA TRP A 103 2.95 -17.14 10.52
C TRP A 103 1.51 -17.05 10.04
N LEU A 104 0.62 -17.92 10.57
CA LEU A 104 -0.80 -17.86 10.23
C LEU A 104 -1.44 -16.57 10.73
N ASP A 105 -1.14 -16.18 11.97
CA ASP A 105 -1.66 -14.93 12.52
C ASP A 105 -1.12 -13.73 11.75
N ALA A 106 0.15 -13.74 11.36
CA ALA A 106 0.74 -12.69 10.56
C ALA A 106 0.08 -12.62 9.18
N PHE A 107 -0.25 -13.76 8.59
CA PHE A 107 -0.97 -13.80 7.31
C PHE A 107 -2.35 -13.17 7.45
N VAL A 108 -3.08 -13.47 8.54
CA VAL A 108 -4.39 -12.87 8.80
C VAL A 108 -4.27 -11.36 8.98
N VAL A 109 -3.23 -10.88 9.68
CA VAL A 109 -2.97 -9.45 9.81
C VAL A 109 -2.75 -8.82 8.43
N ASP A 110 -1.94 -9.44 7.58
CA ASP A 110 -1.65 -8.91 6.26
C ASP A 110 -2.91 -8.84 5.39
N ILE A 111 -3.76 -9.86 5.44
CA ILE A 111 -5.03 -9.86 4.69
C ILE A 111 -5.95 -8.76 5.22
N GLY A 112 -6.01 -8.58 6.54
CA GLY A 112 -6.80 -7.51 7.15
C GLY A 112 -6.31 -6.12 6.74
N LEU A 113 -4.99 -5.94 6.70
CA LEU A 113 -4.40 -4.68 6.23
C LEU A 113 -4.68 -4.43 4.75
N PHE A 114 -4.61 -5.48 3.94
CA PHE A 114 -4.97 -5.37 2.52
C PHE A 114 -6.40 -4.87 2.35
N ALA A 115 -7.34 -5.47 3.08
CA ALA A 115 -8.75 -5.06 3.02
C ALA A 115 -8.91 -3.62 3.51
N PHE A 116 -8.22 -3.26 4.60
CA PHE A 116 -8.25 -1.89 5.10
C PHE A 116 -7.76 -0.90 4.06
N PHE A 117 -6.60 -1.17 3.46
CA PHE A 117 -6.03 -0.25 2.48
C PHE A 117 -6.84 -0.17 1.20
N PHE A 118 -7.48 -1.27 0.81
CA PHE A 118 -8.37 -1.25 -0.34
C PHE A 118 -9.51 -0.24 -0.14
N CYS A 119 -10.16 -0.29 1.01
CA CYS A 119 -11.23 0.65 1.34
C CYS A 119 -10.70 2.05 1.61
N TYR A 120 -9.59 2.14 2.34
CA TYR A 120 -8.99 3.40 2.72
C TYR A 120 -8.55 4.21 1.50
N ALA A 121 -7.98 3.55 0.50
CA ALA A 121 -7.52 4.23 -0.70
C ALA A 121 -8.66 4.97 -1.41
N PHE A 122 -9.83 4.32 -1.52
CA PHE A 122 -10.99 4.97 -2.12
C PHE A 122 -11.45 6.18 -1.31
N VAL A 123 -11.58 5.99 0.00
CA VAL A 123 -12.05 7.07 0.88
C VAL A 123 -11.06 8.21 0.90
N PHE A 124 -9.76 7.90 1.01
CA PHE A 124 -8.73 8.92 1.03
C PHE A 124 -8.71 9.72 -0.27
N GLN A 125 -8.73 9.05 -1.41
CA GLN A 125 -8.67 9.74 -2.70
C GLN A 125 -9.90 10.64 -2.89
N TRP A 126 -11.05 10.14 -2.51
CA TRP A 126 -12.29 10.93 -2.57
C TRP A 126 -12.19 12.18 -1.71
N ALA A 127 -11.75 12.03 -0.46
CA ALA A 127 -11.62 13.13 0.47
C ALA A 127 -10.52 14.11 0.03
N PHE A 128 -9.40 13.59 -0.44
CA PHE A 128 -8.29 14.43 -0.91
C PHE A 128 -8.70 15.30 -2.09
N ASP A 129 -9.41 14.73 -3.04
CA ASP A 129 -9.86 15.48 -4.22
C ASP A 129 -10.91 16.54 -3.85
N ARG A 130 -11.63 16.33 -2.75
CA ARG A 130 -12.58 17.33 -2.25
C ARG A 130 -11.88 18.49 -1.54
N VAL A 131 -10.81 18.19 -0.81
CA VAL A 131 -10.06 19.22 -0.07
C VAL A 131 -9.10 19.96 -1.00
N PHE A 132 -8.43 19.24 -1.89
CA PHE A 132 -7.48 19.79 -2.85
C PHE A 132 -8.07 19.67 -4.24
N ASP A 133 -8.11 20.77 -4.97
CA ASP A 133 -8.70 20.77 -6.30
C ASP A 133 -8.08 19.72 -7.21
N VAL A 134 -8.95 19.05 -7.97
CA VAL A 134 -8.52 18.14 -9.02
C VAL A 134 -7.79 18.95 -10.11
N PRO A 135 -6.71 18.40 -10.72
CA PRO A 135 -6.00 19.09 -11.81
C PRO A 135 -6.95 19.54 -12.92
N ALA A 136 -6.67 20.70 -13.50
CA ALA A 136 -7.53 21.31 -14.52
C ALA A 136 -7.79 20.37 -15.71
N ALA A 137 -6.80 19.60 -16.13
CA ALA A 137 -6.95 18.66 -17.24
C ALA A 137 -8.00 17.58 -16.95
N THR A 138 -8.17 17.21 -15.68
CA THR A 138 -9.18 16.23 -15.29
C THR A 138 -10.55 16.90 -15.18
N LYS A 139 -10.60 18.14 -14.70
CA LYS A 139 -11.85 18.86 -14.56
C LYS A 139 -12.51 19.18 -15.89
N GLY A 140 -11.71 19.37 -16.93
CA GLY A 140 -12.22 19.71 -18.24
C GLY A 140 -12.79 18.56 -19.05
N SER A 141 -12.69 17.35 -18.53
CA SER A 141 -13.14 16.16 -19.24
C SER A 141 -14.58 15.76 -18.92
#